data_1c648b0d0121e671fa1280372f1fb91e
#
_entry.id   1c648b0d0121e671fa1280372f1fb91e
#
_cell.length_a   1.000
_cell.length_b   1.000
_cell.length_c   1.000
_cell.angle_alpha   90.00
_cell.angle_beta   90.00
_cell.angle_gamma   90.00
#
_symmetry.space_group_name_H-M   'P 1'
#
loop_
_entity.id
_entity.type
_entity.pdbx_description
1 polymer ?
#
loop_
_entity_poly.entity_id
_entity_poly.type
_entity_poly.pdbx_seq_one_letter_code
_entity_poly.pdbx_strand_id
1 'polypeptide(L)'
;MQGGAVITKTSATKHLILRLGNTKDSQGGYDGYQNIVIDGGTWDYNYQCVADKDAPGGFVGFCIGHARNVTIKNATFLNNLKSHFLEFGGVKNARITGCTFSGYYKNYVGGGQECIQIDCCTDETNVFPQYRPYDGTTCEDFVVDGNVFSDVFSGVGTHSMMSGETYKRITVTNNTFHNIKKSLHRIYEL
;
A
#
# COMPACT_ATOMS: atom_id res chain seq x y z
N MET A 1 15.68 1.42 9.29
CA MET A 1 16.98 1.76 8.66
C MET A 1 17.36 3.15 9.14
N GLN A 2 18.63 3.38 9.44
CA GLN A 2 19.10 4.75 9.72
C GLN A 2 19.02 5.58 8.43
N GLY A 3 18.80 6.89 8.56
CA GLY A 3 18.63 7.78 7.42
C GLY A 3 19.80 7.64 6.42
N GLY A 4 19.49 7.51 5.15
CA GLY A 4 20.45 7.38 4.06
C GLY A 4 20.48 6.03 3.35
N ALA A 5 19.88 4.97 3.90
CA ALA A 5 19.80 3.69 3.19
C ALA A 5 18.85 3.80 1.97
N VAL A 6 19.30 3.33 0.80
CA VAL A 6 18.50 3.31 -0.43
C VAL A 6 18.36 1.87 -0.90
N ILE A 7 17.11 1.46 -1.13
CA ILE A 7 16.77 0.17 -1.74
C ILE A 7 16.13 0.47 -3.08
N THR A 8 16.83 0.14 -4.15
CA THR A 8 16.36 0.36 -5.51
C THR A 8 16.04 -0.96 -6.18
N LYS A 9 14.86 -1.06 -6.75
CA LYS A 9 14.49 -2.20 -7.58
C LYS A 9 15.29 -2.21 -8.88
N THR A 10 15.92 -3.33 -9.18
CA THR A 10 16.72 -3.51 -10.41
C THR A 10 16.14 -4.55 -11.37
N SER A 11 15.16 -5.34 -10.91
CA SER A 11 14.54 -6.38 -11.74
C SER A 11 13.63 -5.77 -12.80
N ALA A 12 13.71 -6.26 -14.02
CA ALA A 12 12.78 -5.91 -15.10
C ALA A 12 11.36 -6.49 -14.91
N THR A 13 11.17 -7.35 -13.92
CA THR A 13 9.88 -7.98 -13.61
C THR A 13 9.06 -7.15 -12.63
N LYS A 14 7.75 -7.38 -12.60
CA LYS A 14 6.81 -6.70 -11.71
C LYS A 14 6.72 -7.42 -10.36
N HIS A 15 7.83 -7.45 -9.60
CA HIS A 15 7.86 -8.10 -8.29
C HIS A 15 7.77 -7.09 -7.14
N LEU A 16 7.22 -7.54 -6.02
CA LEU A 16 7.16 -6.81 -4.76
C LEU A 16 8.56 -6.57 -4.20
N ILE A 17 8.74 -5.45 -3.52
CA ILE A 17 9.96 -5.16 -2.73
C ILE A 17 9.85 -5.83 -1.36
N LEU A 18 8.69 -5.68 -0.71
CA LEU A 18 8.40 -6.31 0.58
C LEU A 18 7.03 -6.99 0.52
N ARG A 19 6.99 -8.22 1.00
CA ARG A 19 5.76 -8.97 1.12
C ARG A 19 5.70 -9.64 2.49
N LEU A 20 4.64 -9.33 3.22
CA LEU A 20 4.27 -10.01 4.46
C LEU A 20 2.87 -10.58 4.28
N GLY A 21 2.79 -11.88 4.24
CA GLY A 21 1.58 -12.64 3.99
C GLY A 21 1.95 -14.04 3.51
N ASN A 22 1.19 -15.04 3.90
CA ASN A 22 1.45 -16.43 3.54
C ASN A 22 0.31 -16.97 2.68
N THR A 23 0.65 -17.68 1.62
CA THR A 23 -0.33 -18.27 0.70
C THR A 23 -0.88 -19.61 1.16
N LYS A 24 -0.25 -20.28 2.14
CA LYS A 24 -0.60 -21.66 2.52
C LYS A 24 -1.13 -21.79 3.94
N ASP A 25 -0.50 -21.11 4.90
CA ASP A 25 -0.77 -21.33 6.33
C ASP A 25 -1.01 -20.00 7.05
N SER A 26 -1.57 -18.99 6.37
CA SER A 26 -1.84 -17.73 6.98
C SER A 26 -2.95 -17.86 8.04
N GLN A 27 -2.65 -17.38 9.21
CA GLN A 27 -3.66 -17.17 10.23
C GLN A 27 -4.56 -16.03 9.78
N GLY A 28 -5.87 -16.23 9.83
CA GLY A 28 -6.85 -15.20 9.54
C GLY A 28 -6.88 -14.10 10.60
N GLY A 29 -7.79 -13.17 10.44
CA GLY A 29 -7.90 -12.03 11.34
C GLY A 29 -6.64 -11.17 11.32
N TYR A 30 -6.13 -10.79 12.49
CA TYR A 30 -4.95 -9.94 12.65
C TYR A 30 -3.74 -10.67 13.22
N ASP A 31 -3.72 -11.98 13.18
CA ASP A 31 -2.76 -12.81 13.93
C ASP A 31 -1.61 -13.37 13.08
N GLY A 32 -1.58 -13.07 11.78
CA GLY A 32 -0.54 -13.56 10.88
C GLY A 32 0.84 -12.96 11.17
N TYR A 33 0.94 -11.64 11.29
CA TYR A 33 2.19 -10.91 11.56
C TYR A 33 1.97 -9.80 12.58
N GLN A 34 2.99 -9.45 13.33
CA GLN A 34 2.86 -8.41 14.35
C GLN A 34 4.15 -7.66 14.64
N ASN A 35 3.99 -6.44 15.17
CA ASN A 35 5.08 -5.59 15.62
C ASN A 35 6.10 -5.26 14.53
N ILE A 36 5.59 -4.89 13.35
CA ILE A 36 6.37 -4.55 12.17
C ILE A 36 6.73 -3.07 12.23
N VAL A 37 8.01 -2.75 12.16
CA VAL A 37 8.48 -1.36 12.13
C VAL A 37 9.40 -1.15 10.92
N ILE A 38 9.05 -0.17 10.09
CA ILE A 38 9.89 0.36 9.04
C ILE A 38 10.13 1.83 9.37
N ASP A 39 11.37 2.18 9.68
CA ASP A 39 11.76 3.54 10.06
C ASP A 39 12.85 4.06 9.13
N GLY A 40 12.49 5.03 8.31
CA GLY A 40 13.39 5.67 7.36
C GLY A 40 13.68 4.84 6.11
N GLY A 41 14.69 5.27 5.39
CA GLY A 41 15.14 4.71 4.12
C GLY A 41 14.39 5.25 2.91
N THR A 42 15.06 5.14 1.76
CA THR A 42 14.47 5.41 0.44
C THR A 42 14.19 4.09 -0.27
N TRP A 43 12.95 3.92 -0.71
CA TRP A 43 12.44 2.73 -1.37
C TRP A 43 12.06 3.12 -2.80
N ASP A 44 13.01 2.97 -3.71
CA ASP A 44 12.86 3.33 -5.12
C ASP A 44 12.33 2.15 -5.93
N TYR A 45 11.09 2.22 -6.34
CA TYR A 45 10.42 1.20 -7.13
C TYR A 45 10.89 1.19 -8.59
N ASN A 46 11.58 2.26 -8.98
CA ASN A 46 12.33 2.35 -10.22
C ASN A 46 11.57 1.77 -11.43
N TYR A 47 10.40 2.28 -11.73
CA TYR A 47 9.60 1.81 -12.86
C TYR A 47 10.38 1.81 -14.19
N GLN A 48 11.46 2.56 -14.26
CA GLN A 48 12.28 2.67 -15.47
C GLN A 48 12.96 1.35 -15.82
N CYS A 49 13.27 0.49 -14.85
CA CYS A 49 13.85 -0.83 -15.09
C CYS A 49 12.85 -1.84 -15.71
N VAL A 50 11.57 -1.55 -15.72
CA VAL A 50 10.55 -2.43 -16.32
C VAL A 50 10.56 -2.27 -17.83
N ALA A 51 10.76 -3.36 -18.56
CA ALA A 51 10.91 -3.34 -20.01
C ALA A 51 9.63 -2.88 -20.72
N ASP A 52 8.49 -3.46 -20.37
CA ASP A 52 7.17 -3.07 -20.88
C ASP A 52 6.35 -2.41 -19.76
N LYS A 53 6.34 -1.09 -19.77
CA LYS A 53 5.61 -0.29 -18.78
C LYS A 53 4.10 -0.31 -18.99
N ASP A 54 3.66 -0.61 -20.19
CA ASP A 54 2.26 -0.59 -20.59
C ASP A 54 1.58 -1.97 -20.45
N ALA A 55 2.35 -3.03 -20.28
CA ALA A 55 1.83 -4.37 -20.08
C ALA A 55 0.80 -4.43 -18.94
N PRO A 56 -0.25 -5.26 -19.08
CA PRO A 56 -1.28 -5.41 -18.05
C PRO A 56 -0.74 -5.80 -16.67
N GLY A 57 -1.48 -5.44 -15.64
CA GLY A 57 -1.19 -5.77 -14.25
C GLY A 57 -0.46 -4.69 -13.47
N GLY A 58 -0.74 -4.65 -12.19
CA GLY A 58 -0.19 -3.69 -11.25
C GLY A 58 1.21 -4.06 -10.76
N PHE A 59 1.83 -3.11 -10.11
CA PHE A 59 3.08 -3.28 -9.39
C PHE A 59 2.91 -2.68 -8.00
N VAL A 60 2.79 -3.52 -7.00
CA VAL A 60 2.72 -3.10 -5.60
C VAL A 60 4.08 -3.23 -4.97
N GLY A 61 4.52 -2.20 -4.27
CA GLY A 61 5.80 -2.23 -3.61
C GLY A 61 5.78 -3.04 -2.34
N PHE A 62 4.96 -2.62 -1.40
CA PHE A 62 4.77 -3.30 -0.13
C PHE A 62 3.38 -3.89 -0.04
N CYS A 63 3.29 -5.13 0.37
CA CYS A 63 2.05 -5.83 0.61
C CYS A 63 2.09 -6.46 2.00
N ILE A 64 1.17 -6.07 2.87
CA ILE A 64 1.07 -6.54 4.26
C ILE A 64 -0.36 -7.02 4.49
N GLY A 65 -0.49 -8.30 4.82
CA GLY A 65 -1.79 -8.93 5.08
C GLY A 65 -1.87 -9.60 6.45
N HIS A 66 -3.07 -9.66 7.03
CA HIS A 66 -3.36 -10.32 8.30
C HIS A 66 -2.39 -9.95 9.41
N ALA A 67 -2.22 -8.66 9.67
CA ALA A 67 -1.19 -8.17 10.57
C ALA A 67 -1.74 -7.21 11.63
N ARG A 68 -0.95 -6.98 12.67
CA ARG A 68 -1.23 -5.95 13.69
C ARG A 68 0.03 -5.24 14.16
N ASN A 69 -0.16 -4.03 14.69
CA ASN A 69 0.93 -3.17 15.20
C ASN A 69 1.97 -2.91 14.10
N VAL A 70 1.54 -2.27 13.02
CA VAL A 70 2.40 -1.92 11.88
C VAL A 70 2.74 -0.44 11.94
N THR A 71 4.01 -0.11 11.92
CA THR A 71 4.47 1.28 11.86
C THR A 71 5.42 1.47 10.67
N ILE A 72 5.06 2.39 9.78
CA ILE A 72 5.94 2.83 8.69
C ILE A 72 6.11 4.34 8.86
N LYS A 73 7.33 4.78 9.09
CA LYS A 73 7.59 6.19 9.37
C LYS A 73 8.90 6.71 8.77
N ASN A 74 8.95 8.01 8.51
CA ASN A 74 10.15 8.71 8.04
C ASN A 74 10.77 8.10 6.77
N ALA A 75 9.99 7.38 5.98
CA ALA A 75 10.45 6.68 4.78
C ALA A 75 10.06 7.44 3.51
N THR A 76 10.86 7.29 2.46
CA THR A 76 10.61 7.87 1.15
C THR A 76 10.34 6.76 0.15
N PHE A 77 9.22 6.82 -0.55
CA PHE A 77 8.78 5.86 -1.55
C PHE A 77 8.73 6.55 -2.92
N LEU A 78 9.48 6.03 -3.89
CA LEU A 78 9.68 6.70 -5.18
C LEU A 78 9.32 5.81 -6.37
N ASN A 79 8.92 6.46 -7.47
CA ASN A 79 8.93 5.94 -8.83
C ASN A 79 8.12 4.65 -9.04
N ASN A 80 6.88 4.63 -8.58
CA ASN A 80 5.98 3.49 -8.83
C ASN A 80 5.55 3.44 -10.30
N LEU A 81 5.34 2.23 -10.83
CA LEU A 81 4.88 2.01 -12.20
C LEU A 81 3.37 2.20 -12.34
N LYS A 82 2.61 1.38 -11.63
CA LYS A 82 1.17 1.26 -11.79
C LYS A 82 0.54 0.71 -10.57
N SER A 83 -0.08 1.00 -9.69
CA SER A 83 -0.67 0.40 -8.51
C SER A 83 -0.21 1.13 -7.25
N HIS A 84 0.00 0.42 -6.16
CA HIS A 84 0.19 1.03 -4.86
C HIS A 84 1.65 1.03 -4.42
N PHE A 85 2.07 2.05 -3.68
CA PHE A 85 3.33 1.99 -2.94
C PHE A 85 3.18 1.03 -1.76
N LEU A 86 2.10 1.19 -1.01
CA LEU A 86 1.76 0.35 0.13
C LEU A 86 0.36 -0.21 -0.07
N GLU A 87 0.19 -1.49 0.20
CA GLU A 87 -1.10 -2.16 0.21
C GLU A 87 -1.27 -3.00 1.46
N PHE A 88 -2.41 -2.86 2.10
CA PHE A 88 -2.75 -3.50 3.35
C PHE A 88 -4.07 -4.27 3.22
N GLY A 89 -4.08 -5.53 3.65
CA GLY A 89 -5.29 -6.34 3.74
C GLY A 89 -5.47 -6.90 5.14
N GLY A 90 -6.56 -6.54 5.82
CA GLY A 90 -6.81 -7.06 7.16
C GLY A 90 -5.72 -6.67 8.16
N VAL A 91 -5.44 -5.39 8.30
CA VAL A 91 -4.39 -4.89 9.20
C VAL A 91 -5.01 -4.04 10.31
N LYS A 92 -4.62 -4.33 11.55
CA LYS A 92 -5.07 -3.60 12.74
C LYS A 92 -3.95 -2.83 13.42
N ASN A 93 -4.28 -1.63 13.90
CA ASN A 93 -3.34 -0.73 14.56
C ASN A 93 -2.12 -0.43 13.68
N ALA A 94 -2.37 0.23 12.55
CA ALA A 94 -1.33 0.67 11.62
C ALA A 94 -1.12 2.18 11.69
N ARG A 95 0.14 2.61 11.54
CA ARG A 95 0.52 4.02 11.51
C ARG A 95 1.51 4.25 10.38
N ILE A 96 1.14 5.14 9.45
CA ILE A 96 1.99 5.61 8.35
C ILE A 96 2.22 7.11 8.59
N THR A 97 3.42 7.50 9.01
CA THR A 97 3.67 8.86 9.49
C THR A 97 4.98 9.46 8.98
N GLY A 98 4.94 10.72 8.59
CA GLY A 98 6.14 11.47 8.17
C GLY A 98 6.83 10.86 6.94
N CYS A 99 6.09 10.15 6.09
CA CYS A 99 6.60 9.53 4.87
C CYS A 99 6.41 10.44 3.67
N THR A 100 7.22 10.23 2.64
CA THR A 100 7.07 10.87 1.33
C THR A 100 6.76 9.82 0.28
N PHE A 101 5.74 10.08 -0.53
CA PHE A 101 5.35 9.27 -1.69
C PHE A 101 5.45 10.13 -2.93
N SER A 102 6.30 9.76 -3.89
CA SER A 102 6.53 10.59 -5.07
C SER A 102 6.84 9.80 -6.33
N GLY A 103 6.27 10.26 -7.43
CA GLY A 103 6.57 9.79 -8.77
C GLY A 103 5.81 8.52 -9.17
N TYR A 104 5.05 8.68 -10.24
CA TYR A 104 4.38 7.59 -10.95
C TYR A 104 4.74 7.61 -12.43
N TYR A 105 4.64 6.45 -13.07
CA TYR A 105 4.72 6.39 -14.51
C TYR A 105 3.52 7.14 -15.15
N LYS A 106 3.80 8.30 -15.67
CA LYS A 106 2.81 9.33 -16.04
C LYS A 106 1.85 8.95 -17.18
N ASN A 107 2.19 7.97 -18.00
CA ASN A 107 1.36 7.57 -19.13
C ASN A 107 0.29 6.54 -18.76
N TYR A 108 0.29 6.04 -17.54
CA TYR A 108 -0.72 5.07 -17.14
C TYR A 108 -2.07 5.73 -16.89
N VAL A 109 -3.11 5.19 -17.52
CA VAL A 109 -4.50 5.68 -17.46
C VAL A 109 -5.39 4.54 -16.97
N GLY A 110 -5.29 4.15 -15.73
CA GLY A 110 -6.10 3.08 -15.14
C GLY A 110 -6.69 3.46 -13.80
N GLY A 111 -7.51 2.58 -13.23
CA GLY A 111 -8.03 2.70 -11.87
C GLY A 111 -7.08 2.10 -10.84
N GLY A 112 -7.35 2.32 -9.55
CA GLY A 112 -6.64 1.64 -8.45
C GLY A 112 -5.19 2.05 -8.31
N GLN A 113 -4.93 3.32 -8.05
CA GLN A 113 -3.57 3.89 -8.01
C GLN A 113 -3.36 4.77 -6.79
N GLU A 114 -3.95 4.39 -5.71
CA GLU A 114 -3.74 4.99 -4.41
C GLU A 114 -2.31 4.67 -3.94
N CYS A 115 -1.61 5.66 -3.42
CA CYS A 115 -0.29 5.42 -2.83
C CYS A 115 -0.38 4.43 -1.68
N ILE A 116 -1.40 4.61 -0.84
CA ILE A 116 -1.72 3.73 0.29
C ILE A 116 -3.10 3.13 0.03
N GLN A 117 -3.13 1.84 -0.23
CA GLN A 117 -4.34 1.06 -0.40
C GLN A 117 -4.67 0.33 0.90
N ILE A 118 -5.90 0.49 1.38
CA ILE A 118 -6.43 -0.13 2.60
C ILE A 118 -7.56 -1.05 2.20
N ASP A 119 -7.35 -2.36 2.30
CA ASP A 119 -8.25 -3.37 1.79
C ASP A 119 -8.80 -4.33 2.84
N CYS A 120 -9.80 -5.07 2.42
CA CYS A 120 -10.37 -6.22 3.09
C CYS A 120 -9.77 -7.51 2.51
N CYS A 121 -9.65 -8.53 3.33
CA CYS A 121 -9.19 -9.86 2.90
C CYS A 121 -10.31 -10.60 2.16
N THR A 122 -10.44 -10.34 0.87
CA THR A 122 -11.44 -10.93 -0.02
C THR A 122 -10.79 -11.41 -1.31
N ASP A 123 -11.39 -12.39 -1.96
CA ASP A 123 -10.98 -12.87 -3.28
C ASP A 123 -11.37 -11.93 -4.42
N GLU A 124 -12.28 -11.01 -4.17
CA GLU A 124 -12.69 -10.00 -5.16
C GLU A 124 -11.57 -9.03 -5.50
N THR A 125 -10.70 -8.73 -4.55
CA THR A 125 -9.55 -7.89 -4.81
C THR A 125 -8.52 -8.59 -5.69
N ASN A 126 -8.51 -9.92 -5.69
CA ASN A 126 -7.70 -10.84 -6.48
C ASN A 126 -6.23 -10.42 -6.71
N VAL A 127 -5.77 -9.46 -5.91
CA VAL A 127 -4.47 -8.84 -6.14
C VAL A 127 -3.40 -9.69 -5.46
N PHE A 128 -3.72 -10.30 -4.31
CA PHE A 128 -2.73 -11.05 -3.55
C PHE A 128 -3.26 -12.33 -2.92
N PRO A 129 -2.80 -13.48 -3.42
CA PRO A 129 -3.02 -14.78 -2.76
C PRO A 129 -2.54 -14.80 -1.30
N GLN A 130 -1.68 -13.87 -0.92
CA GLN A 130 -1.15 -13.73 0.44
C GLN A 130 -2.14 -13.17 1.45
N TYR A 131 -3.27 -12.63 1.01
CA TYR A 131 -4.35 -12.22 1.92
C TYR A 131 -5.27 -13.37 2.32
N ARG A 132 -4.90 -14.57 1.99
CA ARG A 132 -5.61 -15.75 2.49
C ARG A 132 -5.36 -15.97 3.98
N PRO A 133 -6.35 -16.46 4.74
CA PRO A 133 -7.70 -16.77 4.25
C PRO A 133 -8.49 -15.52 3.87
N TYR A 134 -9.38 -15.66 2.88
CA TYR A 134 -10.31 -14.59 2.49
C TYR A 134 -11.49 -14.58 3.44
N ASP A 135 -11.24 -14.16 4.67
CA ASP A 135 -12.16 -14.24 5.81
C ASP A 135 -12.94 -12.94 6.07
N GLY A 136 -12.82 -11.97 5.18
CA GLY A 136 -13.49 -10.70 5.32
C GLY A 136 -12.79 -9.72 6.27
N THR A 137 -11.65 -10.07 6.83
CA THR A 137 -10.95 -9.18 7.77
C THR A 137 -10.63 -7.84 7.11
N THR A 138 -11.15 -6.75 7.67
CA THR A 138 -10.94 -5.38 7.20
C THR A 138 -9.77 -4.73 7.94
N CYS A 139 -9.27 -3.61 7.42
CA CYS A 139 -8.35 -2.78 8.17
C CYS A 139 -9.10 -1.97 9.24
N GLU A 140 -8.52 -1.85 10.43
CA GLU A 140 -9.05 -1.02 11.51
C GLU A 140 -7.94 -0.36 12.36
N ASP A 141 -8.29 0.72 13.06
CA ASP A 141 -7.33 1.52 13.84
C ASP A 141 -6.15 2.00 12.97
N PHE A 142 -6.43 2.56 11.81
CA PHE A 142 -5.44 2.91 10.80
C PHE A 142 -5.23 4.42 10.74
N VAL A 143 -3.99 4.87 10.89
CA VAL A 143 -3.62 6.29 10.91
C VAL A 143 -2.63 6.59 9.78
N VAL A 144 -2.99 7.57 8.94
CA VAL A 144 -2.12 8.14 7.90
C VAL A 144 -1.96 9.62 8.22
N ASP A 145 -0.83 10.01 8.82
CA ASP A 145 -0.65 11.33 9.39
C ASP A 145 0.69 11.98 9.02
N GLY A 146 0.66 13.27 8.66
CA GLY A 146 1.85 14.06 8.43
C GLY A 146 2.71 13.62 7.24
N ASN A 147 2.14 12.95 6.23
CA ASN A 147 2.85 12.49 5.06
C ASN A 147 2.79 13.51 3.92
N VAL A 148 3.70 13.38 2.96
CA VAL A 148 3.75 14.16 1.73
C VAL A 148 3.48 13.26 0.53
N PHE A 149 2.52 13.64 -0.29
CA PHE A 149 2.18 12.99 -1.55
C PHE A 149 2.43 13.96 -2.70
N SER A 150 3.34 13.64 -3.61
CA SER A 150 3.67 14.53 -4.74
C SER A 150 3.82 13.76 -6.06
N ASP A 151 3.30 14.34 -7.13
CA ASP A 151 3.38 13.77 -8.47
C ASP A 151 2.81 12.33 -8.54
N VAL A 152 1.69 12.11 -7.89
CA VAL A 152 1.02 10.80 -7.79
C VAL A 152 -0.42 10.88 -8.30
N PHE A 153 -1.06 9.72 -8.49
CA PHE A 153 -2.46 9.69 -8.97
C PHE A 153 -3.45 9.94 -7.84
N SER A 154 -3.35 9.18 -6.77
CA SER A 154 -4.21 9.29 -5.61
C SER A 154 -3.41 9.09 -4.33
N GLY A 155 -3.85 9.66 -3.22
CA GLY A 155 -3.18 9.53 -1.94
C GLY A 155 -3.53 8.23 -1.23
N VAL A 156 -4.69 8.20 -0.58
CA VAL A 156 -5.15 7.08 0.26
C VAL A 156 -6.49 6.57 -0.25
N GLY A 157 -6.71 5.27 -0.24
CA GLY A 157 -8.01 4.75 -0.63
C GLY A 157 -8.25 3.30 -0.26
N THR A 158 -9.47 2.86 -0.57
CA THR A 158 -9.93 1.48 -0.45
C THR A 158 -10.33 0.96 -1.81
N HIS A 159 -10.31 -0.35 -2.01
CA HIS A 159 -10.63 -0.95 -3.30
C HIS A 159 -11.95 -1.72 -3.25
N SER A 160 -12.09 -2.64 -2.35
CA SER A 160 -13.31 -3.44 -2.21
C SER A 160 -13.60 -3.78 -0.76
N MET A 161 -14.82 -4.24 -0.52
CA MET A 161 -15.29 -4.64 0.79
C MET A 161 -16.27 -5.81 0.65
N MET A 162 -16.24 -6.74 1.56
CA MET A 162 -17.24 -7.79 1.62
C MET A 162 -18.54 -7.25 2.22
N SER A 163 -19.66 -7.73 1.72
CA SER A 163 -20.97 -7.36 2.25
C SER A 163 -21.08 -7.69 3.75
N GLY A 164 -21.49 -6.72 4.52
CA GLY A 164 -21.62 -6.82 5.98
C GLY A 164 -20.36 -6.44 6.77
N GLU A 165 -19.23 -6.23 6.11
CA GLU A 165 -17.99 -5.76 6.74
C GLU A 165 -17.85 -4.24 6.64
N THR A 166 -17.06 -3.65 7.52
CA THR A 166 -16.78 -2.21 7.51
C THR A 166 -15.36 -1.91 7.91
N TYR A 167 -14.76 -0.91 7.27
CA TYR A 167 -13.51 -0.30 7.78
C TYR A 167 -13.80 0.48 9.04
N LYS A 168 -12.95 0.39 10.05
CA LYS A 168 -13.18 1.02 11.34
C LYS A 168 -12.03 1.91 11.76
N ARG A 169 -12.37 3.13 12.17
CA ARG A 169 -11.41 4.08 12.76
C ARG A 169 -10.21 4.36 11.86
N ILE A 170 -10.49 4.68 10.60
CA ILE A 170 -9.48 5.14 9.64
C ILE A 170 -9.32 6.65 9.79
N THR A 171 -8.12 7.10 10.07
CA THR A 171 -7.80 8.53 10.25
C THR A 171 -6.76 8.96 9.22
N VAL A 172 -7.08 10.01 8.45
CA VAL A 172 -6.19 10.61 7.46
C VAL A 172 -6.07 12.09 7.79
N THR A 173 -4.95 12.52 8.38
CA THR A 173 -4.77 13.87 8.93
C THR A 173 -3.41 14.47 8.59
N ASN A 174 -3.34 15.79 8.58
CA ASN A 174 -2.09 16.57 8.44
C ASN A 174 -1.22 16.21 7.23
N ASN A 175 -1.78 15.57 6.21
CA ASN A 175 -1.03 15.21 5.02
C ASN A 175 -0.98 16.37 4.03
N THR A 176 0.13 16.48 3.31
CA THR A 176 0.32 17.44 2.24
C THR A 176 0.19 16.75 0.89
N PHE A 177 -0.61 17.34 0.00
CA PHE A 177 -0.84 16.82 -1.35
C PHE A 177 -0.44 17.86 -2.39
N HIS A 178 0.44 17.46 -3.29
CA HIS A 178 0.93 18.32 -4.37
C HIS A 178 0.89 17.59 -5.70
N ASN A 179 0.34 18.22 -6.73
CA ASN A 179 0.22 17.66 -8.09
C ASN A 179 -0.41 16.26 -8.13
N ILE A 180 -1.59 16.14 -7.50
CA ILE A 180 -2.37 14.89 -7.48
C ILE A 180 -3.25 14.85 -8.73
N LYS A 181 -3.20 13.77 -9.49
CA LYS A 181 -3.89 13.68 -10.78
C LYS A 181 -5.34 13.29 -10.68
N LYS A 182 -5.76 12.59 -9.63
CA LYS A 182 -7.09 11.99 -9.55
C LYS A 182 -7.83 12.36 -8.27
N SER A 183 -7.42 11.88 -7.12
CA SER A 183 -8.09 12.13 -5.85
C SER A 183 -7.12 12.14 -4.67
N LEU A 184 -7.43 12.95 -3.65
CA LEU A 184 -6.64 13.00 -2.43
C LEU A 184 -6.86 11.73 -1.61
N HIS A 185 -8.11 11.32 -1.50
CA HIS A 185 -8.52 10.08 -0.84
C HIS A 185 -9.78 9.54 -1.53
N ARG A 186 -9.95 8.24 -1.45
CA ARG A 186 -11.09 7.52 -1.99
C ARG A 186 -11.42 6.36 -1.06
N ILE A 187 -12.41 6.54 -0.23
CA ILE A 187 -12.93 5.52 0.67
C ILE A 187 -14.31 5.13 0.15
N TYR A 188 -14.50 3.86 -0.12
CA TYR A 188 -15.82 3.35 -0.45
C TYR A 188 -16.60 3.12 0.84
N GLU A 189 -17.74 3.78 0.94
CA GLU A 189 -18.81 3.44 1.86
C GLU A 189 -19.85 2.63 1.08
N LEU A 190 -20.33 1.56 1.66
CA LEU A 190 -21.45 0.79 1.17
C LEU A 190 -22.73 1.23 1.88
#